data_972d81b630c420501ceadb06a9097cb1
#
_entry.id   972d81b630c420501ceadb06a9097cb1
#
_cell.length_a   1.000
_cell.length_b   1.000
_cell.length_c   1.000
_cell.angle_alpha   90.00
_cell.angle_beta   90.00
_cell.angle_gamma   90.00
#
_symmetry.space_group_name_H-M   'P 1'
#
loop_
_entity.id
_entity.type
_entity.pdbx_description
1 polymer ?
#
loop_
_entity_poly.entity_id
_entity_poly.type
_entity_poly.pdbx_seq_one_letter_code
_entity_poly.pdbx_strand_id
1 'polypeptide(L)'
;HRQTLQELPMGVCSLAKDQEILMWNKAMEELTGIAAQRVVGSRLNTLGDPWKELLQGFINLPDEHLHKQHLALDGQTRWLNLHKAAIDEPLAPGNSGLVLLVEDLTDTQMLEDKLVHSERLASIGRLAAGVAHEIGNPITGIACLAQNLREEREEDGEITEISGQILEQTKRVSRIVQSLMSFAH
;
A
#
# COMPACT_ATOMS: atom_id res chain seq x y z
N HIS A 1 -6.47 30.42 -20.07
CA HIS A 1 -6.64 29.85 -18.71
C HIS A 1 -7.64 28.67 -18.62
N ARG A 2 -8.71 28.63 -19.41
CA ARG A 2 -9.68 27.51 -19.40
C ARG A 2 -9.08 26.20 -19.97
N GLN A 3 -8.24 26.26 -20.99
CA GLN A 3 -7.60 25.09 -21.60
C GLN A 3 -6.61 24.42 -20.62
N THR A 4 -5.91 25.20 -19.80
CA THR A 4 -4.90 24.68 -18.88
C THR A 4 -5.51 23.83 -17.74
N LEU A 5 -6.69 24.20 -17.23
CA LEU A 5 -7.37 23.45 -16.17
C LEU A 5 -7.98 22.13 -16.65
N GLN A 6 -8.34 22.04 -17.94
CA GLN A 6 -8.88 20.83 -18.53
C GLN A 6 -7.84 19.71 -18.69
N GLU A 7 -6.56 20.08 -18.82
CA GLU A 7 -5.46 19.16 -19.07
C GLU A 7 -4.65 18.80 -17.80
N LEU A 8 -5.06 19.34 -16.63
CA LEU A 8 -4.39 18.97 -15.38
C LEU A 8 -4.57 17.48 -15.08
N PRO A 9 -3.52 16.79 -14.55
CA PRO A 9 -3.61 15.38 -14.23
C PRO A 9 -4.41 15.09 -12.96
N MET A 10 -4.91 16.12 -12.28
CA MET A 10 -5.78 16.01 -11.12
C MET A 10 -7.20 16.45 -11.46
N GLY A 11 -8.17 15.84 -10.79
CA GLY A 11 -9.58 16.22 -10.93
C GLY A 11 -9.83 17.62 -10.41
N VAL A 12 -10.49 18.46 -11.20
CA VAL A 12 -10.90 19.81 -10.82
C VAL A 12 -12.40 19.96 -11.02
N CYS A 13 -13.07 20.35 -9.95
CA CYS A 13 -14.49 20.68 -9.95
C CYS A 13 -14.68 22.08 -9.37
N SER A 14 -15.36 22.97 -10.04
CA SER A 14 -15.76 24.26 -9.46
C SER A 14 -17.26 24.31 -9.23
N LEU A 15 -17.63 24.88 -8.11
CA LEU A 15 -19.02 24.99 -7.64
C LEU A 15 -19.38 26.45 -7.42
N ALA A 16 -20.61 26.81 -7.78
CA ALA A 16 -21.24 28.04 -7.35
C ALA A 16 -21.66 27.97 -5.86
N LYS A 17 -22.08 29.09 -5.30
CA LYS A 17 -22.51 29.18 -3.89
C LYS A 17 -23.65 28.22 -3.54
N ASP A 18 -24.54 27.93 -4.46
CA ASP A 18 -25.65 26.99 -4.31
C ASP A 18 -25.27 25.54 -4.66
N GLN A 19 -23.96 25.27 -4.81
CA GLN A 19 -23.40 23.97 -5.18
C GLN A 19 -23.74 23.52 -6.60
N GLU A 20 -24.08 24.45 -7.51
CA GLU A 20 -24.15 24.15 -8.92
C GLU A 20 -22.74 23.90 -9.46
N ILE A 21 -22.57 22.83 -10.24
CA ILE A 21 -21.30 22.46 -10.87
C ILE A 21 -21.08 23.35 -12.09
N LEU A 22 -20.05 24.20 -12.01
CA LEU A 22 -19.69 25.13 -13.07
C LEU A 22 -18.61 24.58 -14.01
N MET A 23 -17.75 23.72 -13.47
CA MET A 23 -16.65 23.09 -14.20
C MET A 23 -16.39 21.69 -13.68
N TRP A 24 -16.05 20.80 -14.62
CA TRP A 24 -15.70 19.42 -14.40
C TRP A 24 -14.68 19.05 -15.46
N ASN A 25 -13.40 18.90 -15.08
CA ASN A 25 -12.34 18.69 -16.04
C ASN A 25 -12.22 17.22 -16.50
N LYS A 26 -11.35 16.98 -17.47
CA LYS A 26 -11.14 15.65 -18.04
C LYS A 26 -10.69 14.65 -17.00
N ALA A 27 -9.80 15.03 -16.07
CA ALA A 27 -9.35 14.12 -15.01
C ALA A 27 -10.51 13.73 -14.07
N MET A 28 -11.47 14.64 -13.78
CA MET A 28 -12.69 14.28 -13.05
C MET A 28 -13.56 13.28 -13.82
N GLU A 29 -13.69 13.45 -15.15
CA GLU A 29 -14.41 12.47 -15.97
C GLU A 29 -13.77 11.07 -15.91
N GLU A 30 -12.45 11.02 -16.05
CA GLU A 30 -11.68 9.76 -16.01
C GLU A 30 -11.74 9.09 -14.61
N LEU A 31 -11.64 9.89 -13.55
CA LEU A 31 -11.68 9.41 -12.17
C LEU A 31 -13.06 8.88 -11.76
N THR A 32 -14.10 9.60 -12.12
CA THR A 32 -15.47 9.32 -11.68
C THR A 32 -16.26 8.47 -12.66
N GLY A 33 -15.86 8.43 -13.92
CA GLY A 33 -16.63 7.86 -15.02
C GLY A 33 -17.86 8.70 -15.41
N ILE A 34 -17.95 9.95 -14.92
CA ILE A 34 -19.09 10.86 -15.15
C ILE A 34 -18.65 11.95 -16.13
N ALA A 35 -19.31 12.03 -17.28
CA ALA A 35 -19.01 13.04 -18.27
C ALA A 35 -19.43 14.45 -17.81
N ALA A 36 -18.60 15.46 -18.09
CA ALA A 36 -18.87 16.86 -17.76
C ALA A 36 -20.21 17.34 -18.30
N GLN A 37 -20.57 16.92 -19.49
CA GLN A 37 -21.85 17.29 -20.14
C GLN A 37 -23.11 16.90 -19.34
N ARG A 38 -22.96 15.85 -18.47
CA ARG A 38 -24.07 15.38 -17.62
C ARG A 38 -24.22 16.13 -16.32
N VAL A 39 -23.14 16.71 -15.83
CA VAL A 39 -23.09 17.27 -14.47
C VAL A 39 -22.91 18.77 -14.42
N VAL A 40 -22.29 19.40 -15.42
CA VAL A 40 -22.16 20.85 -15.49
C VAL A 40 -23.55 21.48 -15.65
N GLY A 41 -23.87 22.44 -14.80
CA GLY A 41 -25.19 23.06 -14.70
C GLY A 41 -26.15 22.34 -13.75
N SER A 42 -25.79 21.18 -13.21
CA SER A 42 -26.57 20.49 -12.18
C SER A 42 -25.95 20.69 -10.78
N ARG A 43 -26.69 20.39 -9.75
CA ARG A 43 -26.21 20.51 -8.37
C ARG A 43 -25.41 19.26 -7.96
N LEU A 44 -24.42 19.46 -7.07
CA LEU A 44 -23.58 18.40 -6.56
C LEU A 44 -24.36 17.23 -5.94
N ASN A 45 -25.47 17.52 -5.27
CA ASN A 45 -26.35 16.53 -4.65
C ASN A 45 -27.06 15.59 -5.67
N THR A 46 -26.99 15.89 -6.94
CA THR A 46 -27.52 15.04 -8.02
C THR A 46 -26.54 13.98 -8.49
N LEU A 47 -25.27 14.03 -8.02
CA LEU A 47 -24.30 12.98 -8.31
C LEU A 47 -24.72 11.65 -7.67
N GLY A 48 -24.34 10.57 -8.31
CA GLY A 48 -24.47 9.23 -7.72
C GLY A 48 -23.42 8.97 -6.63
N ASP A 49 -23.74 8.07 -5.72
CA ASP A 49 -22.76 7.54 -4.77
C ASP A 49 -21.75 6.64 -5.49
N PRO A 50 -20.50 6.60 -5.01
CA PRO A 50 -19.99 7.14 -3.76
C PRO A 50 -19.52 8.61 -3.83
N TRP A 51 -19.51 9.21 -5.00
CA TRP A 51 -18.96 10.56 -5.24
C TRP A 51 -19.76 11.65 -4.55
N LYS A 52 -21.08 11.54 -4.54
CA LYS A 52 -21.94 12.48 -3.82
C LYS A 52 -21.60 12.50 -2.33
N GLU A 53 -21.56 11.35 -1.71
CA GLU A 53 -21.24 11.22 -0.27
C GLU A 53 -19.87 11.78 0.06
N LEU A 54 -18.85 11.43 -0.74
CA LEU A 54 -17.47 11.88 -0.53
C LEU A 54 -17.35 13.40 -0.67
N LEU A 55 -17.80 13.96 -1.78
CA LEU A 55 -17.62 15.38 -2.09
C LEU A 55 -18.51 16.25 -1.20
N GLN A 56 -19.75 15.86 -0.96
CA GLN A 56 -20.65 16.58 -0.06
C GLN A 56 -20.15 16.53 1.39
N GLY A 57 -19.67 15.37 1.83
CA GLY A 57 -19.06 15.21 3.13
C GLY A 57 -17.85 16.13 3.32
N PHE A 58 -16.96 16.16 2.32
CA PHE A 58 -15.77 17.00 2.36
C PHE A 58 -16.10 18.51 2.35
N ILE A 59 -17.07 18.95 1.59
CA ILE A 59 -17.52 20.36 1.59
C ILE A 59 -17.99 20.79 2.97
N ASN A 60 -18.67 19.92 3.68
CA ASN A 60 -19.23 20.20 5.01
C ASN A 60 -18.19 20.17 6.14
N LEU A 61 -16.99 19.59 5.90
CA LEU A 61 -15.91 19.61 6.88
C LEU A 61 -15.27 21.00 6.95
N PRO A 62 -14.76 21.41 8.13
CA PRO A 62 -14.01 22.66 8.26
C PRO A 62 -12.64 22.60 7.59
N ASP A 63 -12.09 21.41 7.41
CA ASP A 63 -10.76 21.19 6.86
C ASP A 63 -10.72 21.52 5.37
N GLU A 64 -9.65 22.18 4.94
CA GLU A 64 -9.39 22.49 3.52
C GLU A 64 -8.72 21.33 2.77
N HIS A 65 -8.22 20.36 3.51
CA HIS A 65 -7.49 19.21 2.98
C HIS A 65 -7.98 17.92 3.62
N LEU A 66 -8.11 16.89 2.81
CA LEU A 66 -8.42 15.54 3.27
C LEU A 66 -7.41 14.57 2.60
N HIS A 67 -6.52 14.01 3.42
CA HIS A 67 -5.44 13.17 2.92
C HIS A 67 -5.78 11.70 3.00
N LYS A 68 -5.33 10.95 1.98
CA LYS A 68 -5.39 9.48 1.92
C LYS A 68 -6.77 8.91 2.26
N GLN A 69 -7.80 9.46 1.66
CA GLN A 69 -9.14 8.93 1.80
C GLN A 69 -9.33 7.68 0.97
N HIS A 70 -9.92 6.68 1.57
CA HIS A 70 -10.27 5.44 0.91
C HIS A 70 -11.65 5.57 0.28
N LEU A 71 -11.74 5.19 -0.97
CA LEU A 71 -13.01 5.06 -1.67
C LEU A 71 -13.10 3.68 -2.30
N ALA A 72 -14.11 2.92 -1.93
CA ALA A 72 -14.42 1.66 -2.60
C ALA A 72 -15.21 1.96 -3.88
N LEU A 73 -14.64 1.61 -5.03
CA LEU A 73 -15.24 1.81 -6.33
C LEU A 73 -15.06 0.54 -7.18
N ASP A 74 -16.16 -0.06 -7.64
CA ASP A 74 -16.17 -1.27 -8.48
C ASP A 74 -15.30 -2.43 -7.94
N GLY A 75 -15.34 -2.65 -6.61
CA GLY A 75 -14.56 -3.69 -5.94
C GLY A 75 -13.07 -3.38 -5.76
N GLN A 76 -12.63 -2.19 -6.15
CA GLN A 76 -11.26 -1.69 -5.94
C GLN A 76 -11.25 -0.55 -4.94
N THR A 77 -10.19 -0.49 -4.13
CA THR A 77 -9.96 0.64 -3.23
C THR A 77 -9.15 1.70 -3.96
N ARG A 78 -9.69 2.92 -4.01
CA ARG A 78 -9.01 4.13 -4.49
C ARG A 78 -8.52 4.94 -3.31
N TRP A 79 -7.34 5.53 -3.46
CA TRP A 79 -6.74 6.42 -2.49
C TRP A 79 -6.77 7.84 -3.05
N LEU A 80 -7.44 8.75 -2.37
CA LEU A 80 -7.68 10.10 -2.85
C LEU A 80 -7.19 11.13 -1.86
N ASN A 81 -6.55 12.20 -2.39
CA ASN A 81 -6.40 13.46 -1.69
C ASN A 81 -7.44 14.44 -2.22
N LEU A 82 -8.08 15.17 -1.32
CA LEU A 82 -9.01 16.21 -1.66
C LEU A 82 -8.54 17.55 -1.08
N HIS A 83 -8.68 18.59 -1.89
CA HIS A 83 -8.42 19.97 -1.48
C HIS A 83 -9.62 20.83 -1.87
N LYS A 84 -9.94 21.81 -1.05
CA LYS A 84 -10.95 22.82 -1.38
C LYS A 84 -10.42 24.20 -1.11
N ALA A 85 -10.79 25.13 -1.98
CA ALA A 85 -10.47 26.54 -1.85
C ALA A 85 -11.64 27.39 -2.26
N ALA A 86 -11.96 28.39 -1.46
CA ALA A 86 -12.93 29.39 -1.83
C ALA A 86 -12.37 30.30 -2.91
N ILE A 87 -13.20 30.64 -3.91
CA ILE A 87 -12.87 31.61 -4.93
C ILE A 87 -13.87 32.78 -4.81
N ASP A 88 -13.31 33.95 -4.58
CA ASP A 88 -14.03 35.22 -4.69
C ASP A 88 -13.83 35.74 -6.14
N GLU A 89 -14.89 35.86 -6.90
CA GLU A 89 -14.83 36.56 -8.19
C GLU A 89 -14.77 38.07 -7.97
N PRO A 90 -13.62 38.73 -8.30
CA PRO A 90 -13.48 40.18 -8.07
C PRO A 90 -14.48 41.04 -8.86
N LEU A 91 -15.08 40.49 -9.93
CA LEU A 91 -16.02 41.16 -10.82
C LEU A 91 -17.51 40.93 -10.49
N ALA A 92 -17.82 40.03 -9.53
CA ALA A 92 -19.15 39.77 -9.03
C ALA A 92 -19.12 39.60 -7.52
N PRO A 93 -19.09 40.68 -6.73
CA PRO A 93 -19.09 40.62 -5.26
C PRO A 93 -20.37 39.90 -4.80
N GLY A 94 -20.21 38.78 -4.07
CA GLY A 94 -21.29 37.93 -3.60
C GLY A 94 -21.45 36.60 -4.35
N ASN A 95 -20.69 36.34 -5.40
CA ASN A 95 -20.64 35.07 -6.12
C ASN A 95 -19.41 34.28 -5.69
N SER A 96 -19.25 34.05 -4.39
CA SER A 96 -18.19 33.20 -3.87
C SER A 96 -18.44 31.76 -4.29
N GLY A 97 -17.48 31.19 -5.01
CA GLY A 97 -17.48 29.79 -5.43
C GLY A 97 -16.52 28.95 -4.63
N LEU A 98 -16.59 27.66 -4.82
CA LEU A 98 -15.69 26.68 -4.24
C LEU A 98 -15.01 25.89 -5.37
N VAL A 99 -13.69 25.70 -5.27
CA VAL A 99 -12.96 24.76 -6.12
C VAL A 99 -12.58 23.54 -5.31
N LEU A 100 -12.88 22.40 -5.85
CA LEU A 100 -12.47 21.10 -5.35
C LEU A 100 -11.38 20.53 -6.26
N LEU A 101 -10.29 20.08 -5.67
CA LEU A 101 -9.21 19.34 -6.33
C LEU A 101 -9.22 17.92 -5.80
N VAL A 102 -9.18 16.96 -6.69
CA VAL A 102 -9.17 15.53 -6.35
C VAL A 102 -7.98 14.87 -7.04
N GLU A 103 -7.07 14.35 -6.24
CA GLU A 103 -5.88 13.64 -6.71
C GLU A 103 -6.02 12.16 -6.40
N ASP A 104 -5.87 11.32 -7.43
CA ASP A 104 -5.84 9.87 -7.29
C ASP A 104 -4.41 9.40 -7.01
N LEU A 105 -4.17 8.91 -5.80
CA LEU A 105 -2.89 8.39 -5.34
C LEU A 105 -2.82 6.87 -5.34
N THR A 106 -3.76 6.19 -5.97
CA THR A 106 -3.88 4.72 -5.89
C THR A 106 -2.59 4.04 -6.35
N ASP A 107 -2.07 4.41 -7.51
CA ASP A 107 -0.84 3.81 -8.06
C ASP A 107 0.39 4.12 -7.19
N THR A 108 0.50 5.35 -6.69
CA THR A 108 1.58 5.78 -5.79
C THR A 108 1.54 4.97 -4.49
N GLN A 109 0.37 4.82 -3.87
CA GLN A 109 0.20 4.04 -2.65
C GLN A 109 0.54 2.56 -2.86
N MET A 110 0.10 1.99 -3.99
CA MET A 110 0.44 0.60 -4.32
C MET A 110 1.94 0.38 -4.50
N LEU A 111 2.64 1.35 -5.09
CA LEU A 111 4.11 1.30 -5.24
C LEU A 111 4.82 1.44 -3.90
N GLU A 112 4.38 2.36 -3.04
CA GLU A 112 4.90 2.52 -1.68
C GLU A 112 4.75 1.23 -0.87
N ASP A 113 3.58 0.60 -0.91
CA ASP A 113 3.31 -0.66 -0.20
C ASP A 113 4.20 -1.80 -0.71
N LYS A 114 4.42 -1.88 -2.03
CA LYS A 114 5.35 -2.85 -2.63
C LYS A 114 6.80 -2.61 -2.20
N LEU A 115 7.24 -1.35 -2.14
CA LEU A 115 8.58 -1.00 -1.66
C LEU A 115 8.77 -1.42 -0.21
N VAL A 116 7.85 -1.06 0.68
CA VAL A 116 7.89 -1.45 2.10
C VAL A 116 7.93 -2.96 2.25
N HIS A 117 7.12 -3.67 1.48
CA HIS A 117 7.12 -5.14 1.49
C HIS A 117 8.46 -5.71 1.02
N SER A 118 9.01 -5.18 -0.07
CA SER A 118 10.33 -5.58 -0.59
C SER A 118 11.46 -5.32 0.40
N GLU A 119 11.46 -4.16 1.05
CA GLU A 119 12.46 -3.82 2.08
C GLU A 119 12.38 -4.76 3.30
N ARG A 120 11.16 -5.10 3.73
CA ARG A 120 10.95 -6.09 4.80
C ARG A 120 11.50 -7.45 4.42
N LEU A 121 11.21 -7.92 3.21
CA LEU A 121 11.75 -9.19 2.70
C LEU A 121 13.28 -9.17 2.64
N ALA A 122 13.88 -8.11 2.13
CA ALA A 122 15.34 -7.97 2.07
C ALA A 122 15.97 -7.93 3.47
N SER A 123 15.32 -7.28 4.43
CA SER A 123 15.78 -7.25 5.84
C SER A 123 15.69 -8.62 6.49
N ILE A 124 14.58 -9.33 6.32
CA ILE A 124 14.39 -10.70 6.79
C ILE A 124 15.43 -11.62 6.14
N GLY A 125 15.68 -11.47 4.84
CA GLY A 125 16.69 -12.25 4.12
C GLY A 125 18.09 -12.09 4.68
N ARG A 126 18.51 -10.86 4.96
CA ARG A 126 19.83 -10.60 5.60
C ARG A 126 19.94 -11.20 7.00
N LEU A 127 18.90 -11.04 7.81
CA LEU A 127 18.82 -11.64 9.15
C LEU A 127 18.84 -13.15 9.08
N ALA A 128 18.07 -13.74 8.18
CA ALA A 128 18.00 -15.18 7.99
C ALA A 128 19.37 -15.77 7.61
N ALA A 129 20.11 -15.10 6.72
CA ALA A 129 21.47 -15.53 6.33
C ALA A 129 22.44 -15.48 7.50
N GLY A 130 22.42 -14.42 8.34
CA GLY A 130 23.23 -14.31 9.55
C GLY A 130 22.90 -15.40 10.57
N VAL A 131 21.62 -15.56 10.86
CA VAL A 131 21.12 -16.59 11.80
C VAL A 131 21.45 -18.00 11.30
N ALA A 132 21.29 -18.25 10.00
CA ALA A 132 21.64 -19.53 9.39
C ALA A 132 23.13 -19.88 9.57
N HIS A 133 24.01 -18.90 9.38
CA HIS A 133 25.43 -19.08 9.57
C HIS A 133 25.80 -19.33 11.05
N GLU A 134 25.22 -18.54 11.95
CA GLU A 134 25.46 -18.70 13.42
C GLU A 134 24.87 -19.99 14.00
N ILE A 135 23.76 -20.50 13.47
CA ILE A 135 23.19 -21.78 13.87
C ILE A 135 23.93 -22.94 13.20
N GLY A 136 24.34 -22.82 11.96
CA GLY A 136 25.02 -23.84 11.20
C GLY A 136 26.34 -24.28 11.88
N ASN A 137 27.10 -23.34 12.43
CA ASN A 137 28.38 -23.61 13.11
C ASN A 137 28.24 -24.57 14.30
N PRO A 138 27.44 -24.29 15.35
CA PRO A 138 27.26 -25.19 16.47
C PRO A 138 26.62 -26.53 16.09
N ILE A 139 25.70 -26.51 15.11
CA ILE A 139 25.07 -27.74 14.60
C ILE A 139 26.10 -28.65 13.93
N THR A 140 27.02 -28.11 13.17
CA THR A 140 28.14 -28.86 12.58
C THR A 140 29.04 -29.44 13.69
N GLY A 141 29.35 -28.66 14.74
CA GLY A 141 30.11 -29.14 15.89
C GLY A 141 29.42 -30.31 16.60
N ILE A 142 28.11 -30.19 16.85
CA ILE A 142 27.33 -31.28 17.49
C ILE A 142 27.31 -32.53 16.62
N ALA A 143 27.17 -32.38 15.32
CA ALA A 143 27.19 -33.48 14.38
C ALA A 143 28.55 -34.21 14.38
N CYS A 144 29.65 -33.43 14.39
CA CYS A 144 31.02 -34.04 14.53
C CYS A 144 31.20 -34.79 15.82
N LEU A 145 30.77 -34.24 16.96
CA LEU A 145 30.87 -34.92 18.26
C LEU A 145 30.04 -36.19 18.32
N ALA A 146 28.83 -36.16 17.78
CA ALA A 146 27.97 -37.34 17.70
C ALA A 146 28.56 -38.44 16.80
N GLN A 147 29.14 -38.02 15.67
CA GLN A 147 29.83 -38.95 14.75
C GLN A 147 31.04 -39.60 15.41
N ASN A 148 31.92 -38.83 16.07
CA ASN A 148 33.07 -39.33 16.78
C ASN A 148 32.66 -40.30 17.88
N LEU A 149 31.64 -39.97 18.66
CA LEU A 149 31.13 -40.84 19.74
C LEU A 149 30.60 -42.16 19.14
N ARG A 150 29.95 -42.15 18.05
CA ARG A 150 29.44 -43.33 17.33
C ARG A 150 30.57 -44.23 16.84
N GLU A 151 31.65 -43.65 16.34
CA GLU A 151 32.82 -44.38 15.87
C GLU A 151 33.67 -44.97 17.00
N GLU A 152 33.88 -44.17 18.09
CA GLU A 152 34.65 -44.62 19.26
C GLU A 152 33.96 -45.72 20.09
N ARG A 153 32.63 -45.76 20.04
CA ARG A 153 31.79 -46.67 20.85
C ARG A 153 30.90 -47.56 19.98
N GLU A 154 31.39 -47.99 18.83
CA GLU A 154 30.64 -48.79 17.87
C GLU A 154 30.08 -50.10 18.43
N GLU A 155 30.79 -50.68 19.47
CA GLU A 155 30.37 -51.88 20.16
C GLU A 155 29.21 -51.69 21.15
N ASP A 156 28.95 -50.44 21.57
CA ASP A 156 27.84 -50.08 22.47
C ASP A 156 26.61 -49.73 21.66
N GLY A 157 25.67 -50.66 21.61
CA GLY A 157 24.44 -50.48 20.83
C GLY A 157 23.56 -49.29 21.27
N GLU A 158 23.53 -48.97 22.57
CA GLU A 158 22.76 -47.86 23.10
C GLU A 158 23.40 -46.53 22.71
N ILE A 159 24.71 -46.37 22.82
CA ILE A 159 25.45 -45.17 22.42
C ILE A 159 25.35 -44.97 20.89
N THR A 160 25.44 -46.04 20.11
CA THR A 160 25.29 -46.01 18.65
C THR A 160 23.88 -45.54 18.24
N GLU A 161 22.87 -46.00 18.95
CA GLU A 161 21.48 -45.56 18.69
C GLU A 161 21.26 -44.08 19.05
N ILE A 162 21.70 -43.65 20.25
CA ILE A 162 21.54 -42.27 20.69
C ILE A 162 22.34 -41.31 19.80
N SER A 163 23.58 -41.63 19.46
CA SER A 163 24.38 -40.79 18.55
C SER A 163 23.80 -40.73 17.17
N GLY A 164 23.17 -41.80 16.69
CA GLY A 164 22.42 -41.82 15.42
C GLY A 164 21.21 -40.87 15.46
N GLN A 165 20.46 -40.85 16.55
CA GLN A 165 19.33 -39.91 16.74
C GLN A 165 19.80 -38.45 16.77
N ILE A 166 20.90 -38.15 17.43
CA ILE A 166 21.50 -36.80 17.45
C ILE A 166 21.88 -36.37 16.04
N LEU A 167 22.54 -37.24 15.27
CA LEU A 167 22.92 -36.97 13.88
C LEU A 167 21.68 -36.69 13.01
N GLU A 168 20.59 -37.40 13.20
CA GLU A 168 19.36 -37.21 12.47
C GLU A 168 18.73 -35.83 12.77
N GLN A 169 18.73 -35.43 14.06
CA GLN A 169 18.24 -34.10 14.44
C GLN A 169 19.14 -32.98 13.90
N THR A 170 20.44 -33.13 13.89
CA THR A 170 21.35 -32.13 13.27
C THR A 170 21.13 -31.99 11.79
N LYS A 171 20.89 -33.08 11.07
CA LYS A 171 20.51 -33.05 9.64
C LYS A 171 19.19 -32.34 9.41
N ARG A 172 18.23 -32.54 10.31
CA ARG A 172 16.93 -31.85 10.24
C ARG A 172 17.09 -30.34 10.43
N VAL A 173 17.83 -29.89 11.42
CA VAL A 173 18.12 -28.48 11.67
C VAL A 173 18.86 -27.86 10.47
N SER A 174 19.86 -28.56 9.92
CA SER A 174 20.60 -28.08 8.74
C SER A 174 19.68 -27.86 7.54
N ARG A 175 18.70 -28.74 7.31
CA ARG A 175 17.71 -28.57 6.24
C ARG A 175 16.81 -27.35 6.45
N ILE A 176 16.38 -27.10 7.69
CA ILE A 176 15.58 -25.90 8.03
C ILE A 176 16.39 -24.63 7.78
N VAL A 177 17.65 -24.62 8.20
CA VAL A 177 18.56 -23.49 7.98
C VAL A 177 18.80 -23.23 6.51
N GLN A 178 19.01 -24.27 5.69
CA GLN A 178 19.13 -24.14 4.23
C GLN A 178 17.86 -23.61 3.58
N SER A 179 16.68 -24.03 4.05
CA SER A 179 15.40 -23.48 3.56
C SER A 179 15.26 -21.99 3.89
N LEU A 180 15.70 -21.55 5.05
CA LEU A 180 15.75 -20.14 5.44
C LEU A 180 16.69 -19.34 4.53
N MET A 181 17.86 -19.89 4.19
CA MET A 181 18.80 -19.24 3.26
C MET A 181 18.27 -19.15 1.83
N SER A 182 17.57 -20.16 1.34
CA SER A 182 16.97 -20.12 0.00
C SER A 182 15.83 -19.10 -0.10
N PHE A 183 15.16 -18.80 1.02
CA PHE A 183 14.16 -17.75 1.10
C PHE A 183 14.79 -16.34 1.08
N ALA A 184 16.06 -16.21 1.45
CA ALA A 184 16.82 -14.97 1.51
C ALA A 184 17.43 -14.53 0.15
N HIS A 185 17.39 -15.41 -0.87
CA HIS A 185 17.86 -15.17 -2.23
C HIS A 185 16.68 -15.13 -3.19
#